data_de0be6e5db63b67550d4f95e491429e0
#
_entry.id   de0be6e5db63b67550d4f95e491429e0
#
_cell.length_a   1.000
_cell.length_b   1.000
_cell.length_c   1.000
_cell.angle_alpha   90.00
_cell.angle_beta   90.00
_cell.angle_gamma   90.00
#
_symmetry.space_group_name_H-M   'P 1'
#
loop_
_entity.id
_entity.type
_entity.pdbx_description
1 polymer ?
#
loop_
_entity_poly.entity_id
_entity_poly.type
_entity_poly.pdbx_seq_one_letter_code
_entity_poly.pdbx_strand_id
1 'polypeptide(L)'
;HVQQVRLLERDLQTLVPALDEEGLPERLRIALNADSLATWWAEAVGEFCAQQHLLLDLVVEDQTVGLKRMRAGEVAACVCASERPVAGARSVLLGAMRYRALASPAFIARHFPEGVRAELLSRTPALVFGPDDFLQHRYLASLGGDGGFEHHLCPSSEGFIRLTEAGLGWGLVPELQVREQLERGVLVELLPDKPIDVPLYWHHWRNGGQLLGLLTDQLVRSSRQWLVPLA
;
A
#
# COMPACT_ATOMS: atom_id res chain seq x y z
N HIS A 1 0.31 -11.33 -21.09
CA HIS A 1 0.35 -11.12 -22.55
C HIS A 1 -0.77 -10.21 -23.07
N VAL A 2 -2.04 -10.40 -22.64
CA VAL A 2 -3.20 -9.61 -23.14
C VAL A 2 -3.04 -8.11 -22.88
N GLN A 3 -2.61 -7.71 -21.67
CA GLN A 3 -2.39 -6.30 -21.34
C GLN A 3 -1.22 -5.68 -22.13
N GLN A 4 -0.16 -6.45 -22.35
CA GLN A 4 0.98 -5.99 -23.15
C GLN A 4 0.61 -5.81 -24.63
N VAL A 5 -0.21 -6.71 -25.17
CA VAL A 5 -0.71 -6.61 -26.54
C VAL A 5 -1.59 -5.37 -26.68
N ARG A 6 -2.51 -5.10 -25.77
CA ARG A 6 -3.35 -3.89 -25.77
C ARG A 6 -2.55 -2.59 -25.68
N LEU A 7 -1.49 -2.57 -24.88
CA LEU A 7 -0.60 -1.40 -24.78
C LEU A 7 0.19 -1.18 -26.09
N LEU A 8 0.63 -2.24 -26.77
CA LEU A 8 1.33 -2.17 -28.05
C LEU A 8 0.39 -1.83 -29.22
N GLU A 9 -0.82 -2.40 -29.25
CA GLU A 9 -1.86 -2.06 -30.25
C GLU A 9 -2.15 -0.56 -30.23
N ARG A 10 -2.17 0.03 -29.06
CA ARG A 10 -2.38 1.46 -28.87
C ARG A 10 -1.21 2.32 -29.36
N ASP A 11 0.04 1.96 -29.03
CA ASP A 11 1.20 2.68 -29.55
C ASP A 11 1.20 2.68 -31.09
N LEU A 12 0.66 1.61 -31.71
CA LEU A 12 0.42 1.55 -33.15
C LEU A 12 -0.72 2.48 -33.60
N GLN A 13 -1.81 2.59 -32.80
CA GLN A 13 -2.91 3.51 -33.11
C GLN A 13 -2.48 4.98 -33.07
N THR A 14 -1.59 5.37 -32.14
CA THR A 14 -1.04 6.73 -32.11
C THR A 14 -0.17 7.06 -33.35
N LEU A 15 0.36 6.04 -34.03
CA LEU A 15 1.13 6.21 -35.26
C LEU A 15 0.25 6.28 -36.52
N VAL A 16 -1.02 5.88 -36.45
CA VAL A 16 -1.98 5.85 -37.56
C VAL A 16 -3.28 6.57 -37.13
N PRO A 17 -3.33 7.92 -37.20
CA PRO A 17 -4.47 8.71 -36.72
C PRO A 17 -5.84 8.37 -37.34
N ALA A 18 -5.86 7.64 -38.46
CA ALA A 18 -7.08 7.24 -39.17
C ALA A 18 -7.86 6.08 -38.47
N LEU A 19 -7.34 5.52 -37.40
CA LEU A 19 -7.99 4.45 -36.62
C LEU A 19 -8.51 4.93 -35.25
N ASP A 20 -8.49 6.24 -35.00
CA ASP A 20 -9.09 6.81 -33.79
C ASP A 20 -10.61 6.52 -33.80
N GLU A 21 -11.02 5.53 -33.01
CA GLU A 21 -12.36 5.52 -32.44
C GLU A 21 -12.41 6.64 -31.41
N GLU A 22 -12.72 7.87 -31.88
CA GLU A 22 -12.82 9.06 -31.06
C GLU A 22 -13.68 8.76 -29.83
N GLY A 23 -13.07 8.80 -28.66
CA GLY A 23 -13.76 9.01 -27.41
C GLY A 23 -13.90 7.82 -26.44
N LEU A 24 -13.35 6.64 -26.69
CA LEU A 24 -13.35 5.59 -25.69
C LEU A 24 -12.27 5.83 -24.62
N PRO A 25 -12.66 5.87 -23.32
CA PRO A 25 -11.69 6.07 -22.25
C PRO A 25 -10.72 4.89 -22.19
N GLU A 26 -9.45 5.20 -21.96
CA GLU A 26 -8.48 4.17 -21.72
C GLU A 26 -8.68 3.52 -20.36
N ARG A 27 -8.33 2.24 -20.26
CA ARG A 27 -8.42 1.50 -19.01
C ARG A 27 -7.08 0.82 -18.69
N LEU A 28 -6.54 1.13 -17.51
CA LEU A 28 -5.38 0.44 -16.96
C LEU A 28 -5.78 -0.40 -15.75
N ARG A 29 -5.38 -1.66 -15.77
CA ARG A 29 -5.53 -2.54 -14.62
C ARG A 29 -4.25 -2.52 -13.80
N ILE A 30 -4.36 -2.12 -12.52
CA ILE A 30 -3.24 -1.88 -11.61
C ILE A 30 -3.49 -2.62 -10.31
N ALA A 31 -2.47 -3.35 -9.81
CA ALA A 31 -2.52 -3.93 -8.48
C ALA A 31 -1.85 -3.01 -7.45
N LEU A 32 -2.46 -2.85 -6.27
CA LEU A 32 -1.87 -2.08 -5.18
C LEU A 32 -2.32 -2.64 -3.83
N ASN A 33 -1.56 -2.33 -2.79
CA ASN A 33 -1.94 -2.70 -1.43
C ASN A 33 -3.07 -1.82 -0.90
N ALA A 34 -3.88 -2.37 0.02
CA ALA A 34 -5.05 -1.71 0.59
C ALA A 34 -4.72 -0.35 1.22
N ASP A 35 -3.59 -0.25 1.92
CA ASP A 35 -3.18 0.97 2.61
C ASP A 35 -2.81 2.10 1.65
N SER A 36 -2.15 1.81 0.53
CA SER A 36 -1.91 2.81 -0.52
C SER A 36 -3.22 3.33 -1.11
N LEU A 37 -4.18 2.43 -1.38
CA LEU A 37 -5.50 2.82 -1.88
C LEU A 37 -6.26 3.67 -0.87
N ALA A 38 -6.20 3.32 0.42
CA ALA A 38 -6.92 4.01 1.50
C ALA A 38 -6.29 5.37 1.88
N THR A 39 -5.09 5.69 1.41
CA THR A 39 -4.35 6.88 1.85
C THR A 39 -4.00 7.83 0.71
N TRP A 40 -2.97 7.59 -0.03
CA TRP A 40 -2.32 8.56 -0.92
C TRP A 40 -2.62 8.37 -2.41
N TRP A 41 -3.09 7.18 -2.81
CA TRP A 41 -3.22 6.83 -4.23
C TRP A 41 -4.19 7.76 -4.99
N ALA A 42 -5.38 8.00 -4.43
CA ALA A 42 -6.41 8.79 -5.09
C ALA A 42 -5.94 10.21 -5.39
N GLU A 43 -5.28 10.85 -4.42
CA GLU A 43 -4.73 12.20 -4.56
C GLU A 43 -3.55 12.23 -5.54
N ALA A 44 -2.76 11.17 -5.59
CA ALA A 44 -1.61 11.09 -6.49
C ALA A 44 -2.01 10.98 -7.96
N VAL A 45 -3.13 10.31 -8.28
CA VAL A 45 -3.49 9.99 -9.67
C VAL A 45 -4.78 10.66 -10.17
N GLY A 46 -5.61 11.22 -9.28
CA GLY A 46 -6.97 11.68 -9.62
C GLY A 46 -6.99 12.71 -10.74
N GLU A 47 -6.21 13.78 -10.60
CA GLU A 47 -6.11 14.83 -11.62
C GLU A 47 -5.53 14.29 -12.94
N PHE A 48 -4.49 13.46 -12.88
CA PHE A 48 -3.91 12.82 -14.05
C PHE A 48 -4.92 11.96 -14.80
N CYS A 49 -5.69 11.13 -14.08
CA CYS A 49 -6.72 10.29 -14.69
C CYS A 49 -7.81 11.12 -15.38
N ALA A 50 -8.21 12.23 -14.78
CA ALA A 50 -9.18 13.15 -15.38
C ALA A 50 -8.64 13.80 -16.67
N GLN A 51 -7.40 14.30 -16.64
CA GLN A 51 -6.76 14.93 -17.81
C GLN A 51 -6.51 13.96 -18.96
N GLN A 52 -6.19 12.71 -18.67
CA GLN A 52 -5.89 11.68 -19.67
C GLN A 52 -7.10 10.83 -20.05
N HIS A 53 -8.31 11.14 -19.56
CA HIS A 53 -9.52 10.31 -19.72
C HIS A 53 -9.28 8.83 -19.38
N LEU A 54 -8.44 8.58 -18.34
CA LEU A 54 -8.01 7.26 -17.93
C LEU A 54 -8.95 6.64 -16.91
N LEU A 55 -9.44 5.44 -17.19
CA LEU A 55 -10.16 4.61 -16.23
C LEU A 55 -9.20 3.63 -15.56
N LEU A 56 -9.35 3.46 -14.25
CA LEU A 56 -8.57 2.52 -13.47
C LEU A 56 -9.43 1.28 -13.13
N ASP A 57 -8.86 0.10 -13.36
CA ASP A 57 -9.34 -1.17 -12.82
C ASP A 57 -8.37 -1.60 -11.72
N LEU A 58 -8.73 -1.31 -10.47
CA LEU A 58 -7.84 -1.52 -9.33
C LEU A 58 -8.05 -2.91 -8.72
N VAL A 59 -6.94 -3.62 -8.51
CA VAL A 59 -6.92 -4.91 -7.83
C VAL A 59 -6.19 -4.72 -6.50
N VAL A 60 -6.93 -4.88 -5.40
CA VAL A 60 -6.34 -4.79 -4.06
C VAL A 60 -5.73 -6.14 -3.69
N GLU A 61 -4.46 -6.13 -3.37
CA GLU A 61 -3.69 -7.31 -3.02
C GLU A 61 -2.79 -7.04 -1.82
N ASP A 62 -2.32 -8.09 -1.19
CA ASP A 62 -1.23 -7.98 -0.23
C ASP A 62 0.04 -7.43 -0.90
N GLN A 63 0.90 -6.76 -0.14
CA GLN A 63 2.13 -6.11 -0.60
C GLN A 63 3.08 -7.04 -1.39
N THR A 64 2.91 -8.35 -1.28
CA THR A 64 3.74 -9.36 -1.95
C THR A 64 3.10 -9.97 -3.20
N VAL A 65 1.79 -9.86 -3.37
CA VAL A 65 1.01 -10.57 -4.41
C VAL A 65 0.97 -9.82 -5.75
N GLY A 66 1.06 -8.50 -5.76
CA GLY A 66 0.99 -7.68 -6.98
C GLY A 66 1.96 -8.13 -8.10
N LEU A 67 3.19 -8.54 -7.74
CA LEU A 67 4.16 -9.06 -8.71
C LEU A 67 3.77 -10.41 -9.32
N LYS A 68 3.01 -11.25 -8.62
CA LYS A 68 2.49 -12.50 -9.19
C LYS A 68 1.50 -12.21 -10.32
N ARG A 69 0.60 -11.23 -10.12
CA ARG A 69 -0.33 -10.78 -11.15
C ARG A 69 0.35 -10.13 -12.34
N MET A 70 1.39 -9.31 -12.09
CA MET A 70 2.23 -8.80 -13.17
C MET A 70 2.87 -9.92 -13.98
N ARG A 71 3.47 -10.91 -13.32
CA ARG A 71 4.09 -12.06 -13.98
C ARG A 71 3.09 -12.87 -14.81
N ALA A 72 1.85 -12.99 -14.34
CA ALA A 72 0.75 -13.61 -15.08
C ALA A 72 0.22 -12.74 -16.24
N GLY A 73 0.66 -11.46 -16.35
CA GLY A 73 0.17 -10.53 -17.36
C GLY A 73 -1.25 -10.02 -17.10
N GLU A 74 -1.73 -10.11 -15.87
CA GLU A 74 -3.08 -9.71 -15.47
C GLU A 74 -3.19 -8.21 -15.20
N VAL A 75 -2.08 -7.54 -14.86
CA VAL A 75 -2.02 -6.11 -14.57
C VAL A 75 -0.91 -5.42 -15.36
N ALA A 76 -1.12 -4.16 -15.70
CA ALA A 76 -0.16 -3.32 -16.41
C ALA A 76 0.98 -2.86 -15.49
N ALA A 77 0.68 -2.68 -14.21
CA ALA A 77 1.60 -2.19 -13.21
C ALA A 77 1.16 -2.61 -11.80
N CYS A 78 2.05 -2.48 -10.81
CA CYS A 78 1.68 -2.66 -9.41
C CYS A 78 2.50 -1.80 -8.45
N VAL A 79 1.90 -1.50 -7.28
CA VAL A 79 2.59 -0.96 -6.10
C VAL A 79 2.78 -2.09 -5.10
N CYS A 80 4.03 -2.35 -4.69
CA CYS A 80 4.33 -3.37 -3.69
C CYS A 80 5.62 -3.06 -2.90
N ALA A 81 5.92 -3.83 -1.87
CA ALA A 81 7.09 -3.64 -1.02
C ALA A 81 8.39 -4.29 -1.58
N SER A 82 8.31 -5.02 -2.67
CA SER A 82 9.48 -5.69 -3.26
C SER A 82 10.24 -4.77 -4.21
N GLU A 83 11.54 -4.65 -4.06
CA GLU A 83 12.39 -3.89 -4.98
C GLU A 83 12.59 -4.60 -6.33
N ARG A 84 12.66 -5.92 -6.32
CA ARG A 84 13.03 -6.71 -7.51
C ARG A 84 11.87 -6.82 -8.51
N PRO A 85 12.01 -6.27 -9.73
CA PRO A 85 10.97 -6.37 -10.74
C PRO A 85 10.87 -7.79 -11.34
N VAL A 86 9.75 -8.09 -11.96
CA VAL A 86 9.61 -9.25 -12.84
C VAL A 86 10.38 -9.02 -14.15
N ALA A 87 10.73 -10.11 -14.84
CA ALA A 87 11.43 -10.02 -16.13
C ALA A 87 10.63 -9.15 -17.13
N GLY A 88 11.29 -8.19 -17.76
CA GLY A 88 10.66 -7.24 -18.69
C GLY A 88 10.01 -6.00 -18.05
N ALA A 89 9.96 -5.94 -16.72
CA ALA A 89 9.47 -4.76 -15.99
C ALA A 89 10.63 -3.85 -15.50
N ARG A 90 10.24 -2.67 -15.01
CA ARG A 90 11.08 -1.76 -14.23
C ARG A 90 10.49 -1.62 -12.84
N SER A 91 11.33 -1.29 -11.87
CA SER A 91 10.95 -0.93 -10.50
C SER A 91 11.44 0.49 -10.20
N VAL A 92 10.58 1.29 -9.61
CA VAL A 92 10.88 2.67 -9.22
C VAL A 92 10.48 2.83 -7.75
N LEU A 93 11.41 3.27 -6.90
CA LEU A 93 11.13 3.57 -5.51
C LEU A 93 10.24 4.83 -5.45
N LEU A 94 9.11 4.73 -4.75
CA LEU A 94 8.19 5.85 -4.51
C LEU A 94 8.47 6.55 -3.17
N GLY A 95 9.02 5.84 -2.19
CA GLY A 95 9.22 6.24 -0.81
C GLY A 95 8.80 5.12 0.14
N ALA A 96 8.60 5.43 1.42
CA ALA A 96 8.13 4.45 2.40
C ALA A 96 6.81 4.86 3.05
N MET A 97 5.92 3.91 3.24
CA MET A 97 4.76 4.04 4.10
C MET A 97 5.19 3.86 5.55
N ARG A 98 4.94 4.88 6.37
CA ARG A 98 5.21 4.80 7.82
C ARG A 98 4.04 4.21 8.55
N TYR A 99 4.33 3.18 9.34
CA TYR A 99 3.36 2.53 10.23
C TYR A 99 3.73 2.80 11.68
N ARG A 100 2.70 2.96 12.52
CA ARG A 100 2.81 3.12 13.96
C ARG A 100 2.07 2.00 14.68
N ALA A 101 2.64 1.50 15.77
CA ALA A 101 1.98 0.53 16.63
C ALA A 101 0.96 1.26 17.51
N LEU A 102 -0.32 1.06 17.27
CA LEU A 102 -1.42 1.79 17.90
C LEU A 102 -2.36 0.87 18.65
N ALA A 103 -2.98 1.40 19.70
CA ALA A 103 -4.12 0.80 20.40
C ALA A 103 -5.03 1.87 20.96
N SER A 104 -6.26 1.49 21.37
CA SER A 104 -7.13 2.41 22.12
C SER A 104 -6.66 2.57 23.57
N PRO A 105 -6.94 3.72 24.22
CA PRO A 105 -6.64 3.93 25.64
C PRO A 105 -7.17 2.84 26.55
N ALA A 106 -8.38 2.32 26.26
CA ALA A 106 -9.00 1.23 27.02
C ALA A 106 -8.22 -0.08 26.91
N PHE A 107 -7.69 -0.39 25.71
CA PHE A 107 -6.82 -1.55 25.52
C PHE A 107 -5.50 -1.39 26.30
N ILE A 108 -4.90 -0.21 26.25
CA ILE A 108 -3.66 0.08 26.98
C ILE A 108 -3.87 -0.07 28.49
N ALA A 109 -4.93 0.51 29.04
CA ALA A 109 -5.23 0.41 30.47
C ALA A 109 -5.45 -1.04 30.94
N ARG A 110 -6.00 -1.89 30.07
CA ARG A 110 -6.26 -3.31 30.37
C ARG A 110 -5.00 -4.17 30.31
N HIS A 111 -4.17 -3.97 29.27
CA HIS A 111 -3.06 -4.89 28.96
C HIS A 111 -1.68 -4.37 29.39
N PHE A 112 -1.56 -3.07 29.61
CA PHE A 112 -0.28 -2.41 29.96
C PHE A 112 -0.42 -1.47 31.16
N PRO A 113 -0.97 -1.93 32.31
CA PRO A 113 -1.20 -1.06 33.48
C PRO A 113 0.09 -0.47 34.06
N GLU A 114 1.22 -1.14 33.87
CA GLU A 114 2.55 -0.69 34.32
C GLU A 114 3.37 -0.01 33.19
N GLY A 115 2.72 0.34 32.06
CA GLY A 115 3.35 0.90 30.87
C GLY A 115 3.65 -0.12 29.80
N VAL A 116 3.77 0.39 28.58
CA VAL A 116 4.02 -0.44 27.39
C VAL A 116 5.48 -0.86 27.34
N ARG A 117 5.71 -2.17 27.20
CA ARG A 117 7.03 -2.77 26.99
C ARG A 117 6.97 -3.73 25.81
N ALA A 118 8.03 -3.78 25.03
CA ALA A 118 8.10 -4.58 23.80
C ALA A 118 7.73 -6.07 24.02
N GLU A 119 8.18 -6.65 25.14
CA GLU A 119 7.94 -8.07 25.48
C GLU A 119 6.46 -8.37 25.78
N LEU A 120 5.68 -7.34 26.14
CA LEU A 120 4.25 -7.50 26.41
C LEU A 120 3.42 -7.51 25.14
N LEU A 121 3.91 -6.89 24.05
CA LEU A 121 3.19 -6.87 22.77
C LEU A 121 2.96 -8.27 22.20
N SER A 122 3.91 -9.18 22.32
CA SER A 122 3.76 -10.58 21.87
C SER A 122 2.78 -11.40 22.72
N ARG A 123 2.37 -10.90 23.89
CA ARG A 123 1.43 -11.56 24.82
C ARG A 123 0.04 -10.95 24.80
N THR A 124 -0.19 -9.97 23.94
CA THR A 124 -1.48 -9.29 23.82
C THR A 124 -2.03 -9.46 22.41
N PRO A 125 -3.37 -9.54 22.25
CA PRO A 125 -3.97 -9.69 20.93
C PRO A 125 -3.56 -8.58 19.97
N ALA A 126 -3.18 -8.94 18.76
CA ALA A 126 -2.88 -8.02 17.67
C ALA A 126 -3.96 -8.09 16.58
N LEU A 127 -3.97 -7.10 15.69
CA LEU A 127 -4.71 -7.14 14.44
C LEU A 127 -3.72 -7.39 13.31
N VAL A 128 -4.11 -8.25 12.36
CA VAL A 128 -3.34 -8.61 11.16
C VAL A 128 -4.26 -8.50 9.97
N PHE A 129 -3.77 -7.94 8.86
CA PHE A 129 -4.61 -7.73 7.67
C PHE A 129 -5.04 -9.05 7.03
N GLY A 130 -4.13 -9.99 6.92
CA GLY A 130 -4.40 -11.28 6.31
C GLY A 130 -3.31 -12.32 6.63
N PRO A 131 -3.50 -13.57 6.20
CA PRO A 131 -2.57 -14.67 6.53
C PRO A 131 -1.15 -14.47 5.95
N ASP A 132 -1.02 -13.68 4.89
CA ASP A 132 0.27 -13.36 4.25
C ASP A 132 0.86 -12.01 4.73
N ASP A 133 0.22 -11.35 5.70
CA ASP A 133 0.73 -10.12 6.31
C ASP A 133 1.69 -10.45 7.47
N PHE A 134 2.96 -10.20 7.26
CA PHE A 134 4.03 -10.42 8.25
C PHE A 134 4.52 -9.12 8.91
N LEU A 135 3.80 -8.01 8.78
CA LEU A 135 4.27 -6.71 9.27
C LEU A 135 4.45 -6.73 10.80
N GLN A 136 3.46 -7.24 11.55
CA GLN A 136 3.52 -7.37 13.00
C GLN A 136 4.64 -8.32 13.45
N HIS A 137 4.84 -9.43 12.73
CA HIS A 137 5.96 -10.35 13.00
C HIS A 137 7.32 -9.67 12.85
N ARG A 138 7.50 -8.91 11.76
CA ARG A 138 8.73 -8.15 11.51
C ARG A 138 8.95 -7.06 12.58
N TYR A 139 7.86 -6.40 12.98
CA TYR A 139 7.91 -5.39 14.04
C TYR A 139 8.34 -6.00 15.37
N LEU A 140 7.69 -7.07 15.83
CA LEU A 140 8.07 -7.77 17.06
C LEU A 140 9.50 -8.29 17.02
N ALA A 141 9.93 -8.88 15.89
CA ALA A 141 11.30 -9.31 15.70
C ALA A 141 12.32 -8.15 15.82
N SER A 142 11.99 -6.96 15.30
CA SER A 142 12.83 -5.77 15.43
C SER A 142 12.97 -5.26 16.88
N LEU A 143 12.03 -5.64 17.74
CA LEU A 143 12.02 -5.34 19.17
C LEU A 143 12.66 -6.45 20.03
N GLY A 144 13.20 -7.50 19.39
CA GLY A 144 13.80 -8.65 20.08
C GLY A 144 12.82 -9.74 20.49
N GLY A 145 11.58 -9.70 20.02
CA GLY A 145 10.58 -10.75 20.24
C GLY A 145 10.75 -11.96 19.33
N ASP A 146 10.20 -13.10 19.73
CA ASP A 146 10.24 -14.37 18.98
C ASP A 146 9.11 -14.55 17.95
N GLY A 147 8.27 -13.54 17.79
CA GLY A 147 7.28 -13.43 16.70
C GLY A 147 5.99 -14.23 16.88
N GLY A 148 5.81 -14.98 17.95
CA GLY A 148 4.53 -15.65 18.27
C GLY A 148 3.57 -14.72 19.01
N PHE A 149 2.33 -14.56 18.51
CA PHE A 149 1.28 -13.77 19.18
C PHE A 149 -0.12 -14.18 18.72
N GLU A 150 -1.10 -13.99 19.59
CA GLU A 150 -2.51 -14.15 19.22
C GLU A 150 -2.98 -12.97 18.38
N HIS A 151 -3.83 -13.22 17.38
CA HIS A 151 -4.29 -12.15 16.51
C HIS A 151 -5.67 -12.38 15.92
N HIS A 152 -6.33 -11.26 15.60
CA HIS A 152 -7.52 -11.21 14.77
C HIS A 152 -7.13 -10.92 13.33
N LEU A 153 -7.79 -11.56 12.36
CA LEU A 153 -7.65 -11.26 10.95
C LEU A 153 -8.72 -10.26 10.50
N CYS A 154 -8.29 -9.15 9.86
CA CYS A 154 -9.19 -8.12 9.37
C CYS A 154 -8.73 -7.60 8.00
N PRO A 155 -9.24 -8.16 6.87
CA PRO A 155 -8.83 -7.79 5.52
C PRO A 155 -9.53 -6.51 5.01
N SER A 156 -9.52 -5.47 5.82
CA SER A 156 -10.11 -4.17 5.52
C SER A 156 -9.34 -3.08 6.27
N SER A 157 -8.74 -2.12 5.56
CA SER A 157 -8.00 -1.02 6.19
C SER A 157 -8.89 -0.17 7.11
N GLU A 158 -10.13 0.13 6.70
CA GLU A 158 -11.09 0.85 7.55
C GLU A 158 -11.52 0.00 8.75
N GLY A 159 -11.87 -1.27 8.52
CA GLY A 159 -12.25 -2.21 9.57
C GLY A 159 -11.13 -2.39 10.60
N PHE A 160 -9.89 -2.43 10.15
CA PHE A 160 -8.71 -2.55 11.00
C PHE A 160 -8.61 -1.41 12.02
N ILE A 161 -8.80 -0.16 11.56
CA ILE A 161 -8.81 1.01 12.44
C ILE A 161 -9.95 0.93 13.44
N ARG A 162 -11.18 0.62 13.00
CA ARG A 162 -12.37 0.50 13.87
C ARG A 162 -12.20 -0.57 14.93
N LEU A 163 -11.61 -1.72 14.60
CA LEU A 163 -11.34 -2.78 15.57
C LEU A 163 -10.25 -2.36 16.57
N THR A 164 -9.24 -1.60 16.13
CA THR A 164 -8.22 -1.02 17.01
C THR A 164 -8.84 -0.02 17.98
N GLU A 165 -9.70 0.89 17.49
CA GLU A 165 -10.46 1.86 18.30
C GLU A 165 -11.36 1.16 19.32
N ALA A 166 -12.02 0.07 18.92
CA ALA A 166 -12.87 -0.73 19.79
C ALA A 166 -12.10 -1.56 20.85
N GLY A 167 -10.76 -1.57 20.77
CA GLY A 167 -9.91 -2.23 21.77
C GLY A 167 -9.86 -3.76 21.64
N LEU A 168 -10.01 -4.30 20.41
CA LEU A 168 -9.87 -5.74 20.16
C LEU A 168 -8.42 -6.17 20.15
N GLY A 169 -7.51 -5.29 19.74
CA GLY A 169 -6.09 -5.58 19.65
C GLY A 169 -5.28 -4.31 19.38
N TRP A 170 -3.97 -4.44 19.42
CA TRP A 170 -3.06 -3.45 18.85
C TRP A 170 -2.78 -3.76 17.39
N GLY A 171 -2.41 -2.76 16.61
CA GLY A 171 -2.09 -2.95 15.21
C GLY A 171 -1.04 -1.97 14.68
N LEU A 172 -0.39 -2.35 13.59
CA LEU A 172 0.44 -1.45 12.81
C LEU A 172 -0.44 -0.77 11.77
N VAL A 173 -0.61 0.54 11.92
CA VAL A 173 -1.53 1.34 11.10
C VAL A 173 -0.73 2.42 10.37
N PRO A 174 -1.02 2.68 9.07
CA PRO A 174 -0.40 3.78 8.35
C PRO A 174 -0.65 5.11 9.06
N GLU A 175 0.41 5.88 9.34
CA GLU A 175 0.29 7.20 9.96
C GLU A 175 -0.62 8.13 9.17
N LEU A 176 -0.59 8.02 7.85
CA LEU A 176 -1.43 8.83 6.95
C LEU A 176 -2.93 8.61 7.15
N GLN A 177 -3.33 7.44 7.64
CA GLN A 177 -4.72 7.05 7.75
C GLN A 177 -5.37 7.45 9.10
N VAL A 178 -4.55 7.77 10.11
CA VAL A 178 -5.02 7.89 11.51
C VAL A 178 -4.63 9.21 12.19
N ARG A 179 -4.30 10.23 11.43
CA ARG A 179 -3.92 11.55 11.98
C ARG A 179 -4.97 12.10 12.93
N GLU A 180 -6.25 12.09 12.51
CA GLU A 180 -7.36 12.57 13.33
C GLU A 180 -7.52 11.75 14.62
N GLN A 181 -7.41 10.43 14.55
CA GLN A 181 -7.51 9.54 15.70
C GLN A 181 -6.40 9.79 16.74
N LEU A 182 -5.19 10.04 16.24
CA LEU A 182 -4.05 10.39 17.10
C LEU A 182 -4.24 11.76 17.75
N GLU A 183 -4.63 12.78 17.00
CA GLU A 183 -4.89 14.13 17.51
C GLU A 183 -5.99 14.15 18.56
N ARG A 184 -7.03 13.35 18.38
CA ARG A 184 -8.16 13.22 19.34
C ARG A 184 -7.87 12.27 20.49
N GLY A 185 -6.76 11.56 20.48
CA GLY A 185 -6.42 10.57 21.50
C GLY A 185 -7.32 9.32 21.51
N VAL A 186 -8.06 9.06 20.40
CA VAL A 186 -8.87 7.84 20.24
C VAL A 186 -7.97 6.63 20.04
N LEU A 187 -6.87 6.82 19.34
CA LEU A 187 -5.76 5.89 19.23
C LEU A 187 -4.50 6.52 19.84
N VAL A 188 -3.70 5.70 20.50
CA VAL A 188 -2.45 6.11 21.15
C VAL A 188 -1.32 5.23 20.66
N GLU A 189 -0.17 5.84 20.42
CA GLU A 189 1.03 5.13 20.01
C GLU A 189 1.64 4.35 21.19
N LEU A 190 1.86 3.06 20.99
CA LEU A 190 2.38 2.17 22.02
C LEU A 190 3.87 2.38 22.27
N LEU A 191 4.64 2.59 21.22
CA LEU A 191 6.10 2.81 21.26
C LEU A 191 6.46 3.98 20.32
N PRO A 192 6.38 5.23 20.77
CA PRO A 192 6.52 6.44 19.91
C PRO A 192 7.81 6.52 19.09
N ASP A 193 8.90 5.98 19.63
CA ASP A 193 10.22 6.03 18.98
C ASP A 193 10.51 4.82 18.08
N LYS A 194 9.50 4.01 17.83
CA LYS A 194 9.63 2.74 17.09
C LYS A 194 8.63 2.61 15.93
N PRO A 195 8.54 3.58 15.00
CA PRO A 195 7.77 3.37 13.78
C PRO A 195 8.45 2.32 12.89
N ILE A 196 7.70 1.75 11.96
CA ILE A 196 8.27 0.91 10.90
C ILE A 196 7.97 1.54 9.54
N ASP A 197 9.00 1.76 8.74
CA ASP A 197 8.89 2.29 7.40
C ASP A 197 8.96 1.13 6.39
N VAL A 198 7.91 0.98 5.58
CA VAL A 198 7.81 -0.07 4.56
C VAL A 198 8.03 0.58 3.20
N PRO A 199 9.14 0.26 2.49
CA PRO A 199 9.40 0.79 1.17
C PRO A 199 8.31 0.38 0.20
N LEU A 200 7.89 1.31 -0.66
CA LEU A 200 6.93 1.08 -1.72
C LEU A 200 7.58 1.33 -3.07
N TYR A 201 7.43 0.35 -3.96
CA TYR A 201 7.95 0.38 -5.31
C TYR A 201 6.82 0.31 -6.32
N TRP A 202 6.91 1.15 -7.35
CA TRP A 202 6.10 1.09 -8.54
C TRP A 202 6.75 0.19 -9.57
N HIS A 203 6.09 -0.89 -9.94
CA HIS A 203 6.52 -1.80 -11.00
C HIS A 203 5.65 -1.61 -12.22
N HIS A 204 6.27 -1.45 -13.38
CA HIS A 204 5.58 -1.30 -14.65
C HIS A 204 6.36 -1.97 -15.78
N TRP A 205 5.66 -2.36 -16.84
CA TRP A 205 6.33 -2.94 -18.01
C TRP A 205 7.22 -1.90 -18.71
N ARG A 206 8.40 -2.32 -19.20
CA ARG A 206 9.33 -1.44 -19.92
C ARG A 206 8.72 -0.90 -21.20
N ASN A 207 7.93 -1.73 -21.91
CA ASN A 207 7.24 -1.42 -23.14
C ASN A 207 5.74 -1.20 -22.86
N GLY A 208 5.43 -0.42 -21.84
CA GLY A 208 4.06 -0.18 -21.38
C GLY A 208 3.37 1.02 -22.04
N GLY A 209 3.98 1.60 -23.08
CA GLY A 209 3.42 2.74 -23.81
C GLY A 209 3.64 4.09 -23.13
N GLN A 210 3.27 5.14 -23.85
CA GLN A 210 3.45 6.53 -23.40
C GLN A 210 2.65 6.85 -22.14
N LEU A 211 1.39 6.41 -22.05
CA LEU A 211 0.52 6.70 -20.91
C LEU A 211 1.08 6.13 -19.60
N LEU A 212 1.58 4.89 -19.61
CA LEU A 212 2.17 4.27 -18.43
C LEU A 212 3.46 4.99 -18.01
N GLY A 213 4.22 5.54 -18.99
CA GLY A 213 5.35 6.42 -18.73
C GLY A 213 4.92 7.71 -18.02
N LEU A 214 3.92 8.41 -18.54
CA LEU A 214 3.37 9.63 -17.94
C LEU A 214 2.80 9.38 -16.53
N LEU A 215 2.07 8.28 -16.33
CA LEU A 215 1.59 7.87 -15.01
C LEU A 215 2.74 7.59 -14.04
N THR A 216 3.83 6.96 -14.51
CA THR A 216 5.03 6.73 -13.72
C THR A 216 5.65 8.04 -13.24
N ASP A 217 5.82 9.01 -14.13
CA ASP A 217 6.37 10.33 -13.80
C ASP A 217 5.44 11.07 -12.81
N GLN A 218 4.13 10.96 -12.98
CA GLN A 218 3.14 11.52 -12.06
C GLN A 218 3.28 10.90 -10.68
N LEU A 219 3.32 9.58 -10.57
CA LEU A 219 3.45 8.87 -9.29
C LEU A 219 4.74 9.22 -8.56
N VAL A 220 5.87 9.27 -9.26
CA VAL A 220 7.18 9.64 -8.68
C VAL A 220 7.18 11.06 -8.11
N ARG A 221 6.48 11.99 -8.77
CA ARG A 221 6.36 13.37 -8.27
C ARG A 221 5.44 13.45 -7.06
N SER A 222 4.23 12.86 -7.19
CA SER A 222 3.17 13.01 -6.18
C SER A 222 3.44 12.21 -4.90
N SER A 223 4.05 11.02 -5.00
CA SER A 223 4.32 10.17 -3.83
C SER A 223 5.19 10.86 -2.78
N ARG A 224 6.09 11.77 -3.20
CA ARG A 224 6.97 12.55 -2.31
C ARG A 224 6.23 13.43 -1.31
N GLN A 225 4.96 13.75 -1.57
CA GLN A 225 4.12 14.55 -0.66
C GLN A 225 3.57 13.71 0.50
N TRP A 226 3.52 12.41 0.32
CA TRP A 226 2.83 11.48 1.21
C TRP A 226 3.76 10.47 1.87
N LEU A 227 4.71 9.95 1.11
CA LEU A 227 5.61 8.90 1.56
C LEU A 227 6.89 9.47 2.17
N VAL A 228 7.41 8.77 3.16
CA VAL A 228 8.68 9.13 3.80
C VAL A 228 9.84 8.87 2.83
N PRO A 229 10.76 9.83 2.62
CA PRO A 229 11.93 9.57 1.82
C PRO A 229 12.79 8.46 2.45
N LEU A 230 13.26 7.53 1.64
CA LEU A 230 14.31 6.59 2.04
C LEU A 230 15.67 7.16 1.59
N ALA A 231 16.61 7.15 2.51
CA ALA A 231 17.97 7.62 2.27
C ALA A 231 18.76 6.69 1.33
#